data_00df1504785b7e78e41aefda509829c7
#
_entry.id   00df1504785b7e78e41aefda509829c7
#
_cell.length_a   1.000
_cell.length_b   1.000
_cell.length_c   1.000
_cell.angle_alpha   90.00
_cell.angle_beta   90.00
_cell.angle_gamma   90.00
#
_symmetry.space_group_name_H-M   'P 1'
#
loop_
_entity.id
_entity.type
_entity.pdbx_description
1 polymer ?
#
loop_
_entity_poly.entity_id
_entity_poly.type
_entity_poly.pdbx_seq_one_letter_code
_entity_poly.pdbx_strand_id
1 'polypeptide(L)'
;FLHADNGRHHSIAFGEGPVPPSGAVHVMLEYPNLVEVGKAHDRMKQFGYAESATIGQHFNDETVGFYVQTPSGFDLEIGCDSLVIEPESWEVTKHEGISIWGHEWAWQKAMKEQQAQAAE
;
A
#
# COMPACT_ATOMS: atom_id res chain seq x y z
N PHE A 1 -12.06 3.52 -6.82
CA PHE A 1 -11.36 4.64 -6.17
C PHE A 1 -12.25 5.87 -6.23
N LEU A 2 -12.40 6.57 -5.10
CA LEU A 2 -13.18 7.81 -4.99
C LEU A 2 -12.30 8.89 -4.34
N HIS A 3 -12.31 10.09 -4.89
CA HIS A 3 -11.59 11.22 -4.30
C HIS A 3 -12.56 12.21 -3.61
N ALA A 4 -12.05 12.93 -2.63
CA ALA A 4 -12.68 14.09 -2.04
C ALA A 4 -12.07 15.36 -2.68
N ASP A 5 -12.65 16.51 -2.36
CA ASP A 5 -12.12 17.82 -2.80
C ASP A 5 -10.89 18.22 -1.96
N ASN A 6 -9.79 17.48 -2.15
CA ASN A 6 -8.54 17.66 -1.39
C ASN A 6 -7.27 17.44 -2.24
N GLY A 7 -7.41 17.29 -3.56
CA GLY A 7 -6.30 17.08 -4.47
C GLY A 7 -5.68 15.69 -4.44
N ARG A 8 -6.14 14.77 -3.59
CA ARG A 8 -5.64 13.39 -3.57
C ARG A 8 -6.25 12.59 -4.72
N HIS A 9 -5.46 11.70 -5.33
CA HIS A 9 -5.96 10.77 -6.36
C HIS A 9 -7.18 9.99 -5.85
N HIS A 10 -7.15 9.54 -4.60
CA HIS A 10 -8.29 8.92 -3.95
C HIS A 10 -8.24 9.11 -2.42
N SER A 11 -9.41 9.10 -1.81
CA SER A 11 -9.58 9.14 -0.36
C SER A 11 -10.20 7.84 0.16
N ILE A 12 -10.96 7.13 -0.70
CA ILE A 12 -11.56 5.84 -0.39
C ILE A 12 -11.44 4.93 -1.62
N ALA A 13 -11.12 3.66 -1.37
CA ALA A 13 -11.15 2.61 -2.35
C ALA A 13 -12.05 1.46 -1.87
N PHE A 14 -12.83 0.90 -2.80
CA PHE A 14 -13.57 -0.33 -2.59
C PHE A 14 -13.02 -1.39 -3.53
N GLY A 15 -12.82 -2.60 -3.01
CA GLY A 15 -12.33 -3.74 -3.79
C GLY A 15 -13.21 -4.96 -3.58
N GLU A 16 -13.27 -5.80 -4.60
CA GLU A 16 -13.85 -7.14 -4.51
C GLU A 16 -12.72 -8.14 -4.22
N GLY A 17 -12.95 -9.07 -3.29
CA GLY A 17 -11.98 -10.10 -2.95
C GLY A 17 -12.05 -10.54 -1.51
N PRO A 18 -11.09 -11.35 -1.05
CA PRO A 18 -10.98 -11.74 0.35
C PRO A 18 -10.85 -10.50 1.23
N VAL A 19 -11.72 -10.42 2.24
CA VAL A 19 -11.75 -9.29 3.17
C VAL A 19 -11.06 -9.69 4.47
N PRO A 20 -10.15 -8.85 5.01
CA PRO A 20 -9.62 -9.06 6.36
C PRO A 20 -10.75 -9.11 7.40
N PRO A 21 -10.57 -9.79 8.54
CA PRO A 21 -11.59 -9.87 9.59
C PRO A 21 -12.08 -8.51 10.09
N SER A 22 -11.25 -7.49 10.02
CA SER A 22 -11.60 -6.10 10.36
C SER A 22 -12.59 -5.44 9.39
N GLY A 23 -12.76 -5.99 8.17
CA GLY A 23 -13.51 -5.36 7.09
C GLY A 23 -12.77 -4.23 6.38
N ALA A 24 -11.67 -3.72 6.94
CA ALA A 24 -10.80 -2.73 6.33
C ALA A 24 -9.53 -3.39 5.81
N VAL A 25 -9.11 -3.04 4.58
CA VAL A 25 -7.86 -3.53 3.99
C VAL A 25 -6.68 -2.76 4.56
N HIS A 26 -6.68 -1.46 4.40
CA HIS A 26 -5.66 -0.58 4.97
C HIS A 26 -6.17 0.84 5.20
N VAL A 27 -5.38 1.59 5.98
CA VAL A 27 -5.46 3.05 6.11
C VAL A 27 -4.11 3.62 5.72
N MET A 28 -4.09 4.67 4.91
CA MET A 28 -2.86 5.33 4.47
C MET A 28 -2.59 6.60 5.28
N LEU A 29 -1.34 6.77 5.70
CA LEU A 29 -0.80 8.01 6.26
C LEU A 29 0.26 8.57 5.32
N GLU A 30 0.02 9.78 4.82
CA GLU A 30 1.00 10.47 4.01
C GLU A 30 2.01 11.21 4.87
N TYR A 31 3.28 10.92 4.59
CA TYR A 31 4.44 11.54 5.23
C TYR A 31 5.02 12.63 4.33
N PRO A 32 5.72 13.63 4.89
CA PRO A 32 6.16 14.79 4.12
C PRO A 32 7.21 14.49 3.05
N ASN A 33 7.94 13.38 3.16
CA ASN A 33 8.99 13.01 2.21
C ASN A 33 9.52 11.59 2.47
N LEU A 34 10.33 11.08 1.54
CA LEU A 34 10.91 9.74 1.61
C LEU A 34 11.82 9.51 2.84
N VAL A 35 12.47 10.55 3.35
CA VAL A 35 13.32 10.42 4.55
C VAL A 35 12.46 10.04 5.76
N GLU A 36 11.30 10.66 5.91
CA GLU A 36 10.39 10.33 7.03
C GLU A 36 9.72 8.97 6.84
N VAL A 37 9.43 8.56 5.61
CA VAL A 37 8.99 7.18 5.30
C VAL A 37 10.06 6.17 5.69
N GLY A 38 11.32 6.42 5.33
CA GLY A 38 12.44 5.55 5.69
C GLY A 38 12.63 5.42 7.20
N LYS A 39 12.53 6.54 7.96
CA LYS A 39 12.57 6.52 9.42
C LYS A 39 11.39 5.74 10.03
N ALA A 40 10.21 5.82 9.43
CA ALA A 40 9.05 5.03 9.86
C ALA A 40 9.28 3.53 9.63
N HIS A 41 9.86 3.18 8.49
CA HIS A 41 10.22 1.81 8.15
C HIS A 41 11.28 1.24 9.12
N ASP A 42 12.30 2.01 9.48
CA ASP A 42 13.28 1.62 10.49
C ASP A 42 12.62 1.40 11.85
N ARG A 43 11.71 2.29 12.28
CA ARG A 43 10.94 2.11 13.52
C ARG A 43 10.08 0.86 13.49
N MET A 44 9.40 0.56 12.38
CA MET A 44 8.64 -0.67 12.21
C MET A 44 9.49 -1.89 12.52
N LYS A 45 10.69 -1.97 11.92
CA LYS A 45 11.65 -3.06 12.13
C LYS A 45 12.15 -3.11 13.57
N GLN A 46 12.51 -1.96 14.14
CA GLN A 46 13.01 -1.86 15.51
C GLN A 46 12.00 -2.40 16.53
N PHE A 47 10.70 -2.14 16.32
CA PHE A 47 9.64 -2.61 17.22
C PHE A 47 9.09 -3.99 16.85
N GLY A 48 9.61 -4.64 15.81
CA GLY A 48 9.25 -6.00 15.41
C GLY A 48 7.85 -6.13 14.79
N TYR A 49 7.31 -5.06 14.22
CA TYR A 49 6.06 -5.15 13.47
C TYR A 49 6.27 -5.88 12.13
N ALA A 50 5.30 -6.67 11.73
CA ALA A 50 5.35 -7.41 10.49
C ALA A 50 5.07 -6.49 9.29
N GLU A 51 5.96 -6.52 8.28
CA GLU A 51 5.81 -5.85 7.02
C GLU A 51 4.83 -6.64 6.13
N SER A 52 3.77 -6.01 5.65
CA SER A 52 2.82 -6.62 4.70
C SER A 52 3.27 -6.46 3.27
N ALA A 53 3.88 -5.33 2.93
CA ALA A 53 4.52 -5.12 1.64
C ALA A 53 5.77 -4.24 1.83
N THR A 54 6.82 -4.59 1.09
CA THR A 54 8.07 -3.82 1.07
C THR A 54 7.89 -2.43 0.48
N ILE A 55 8.88 -1.56 0.62
CA ILE A 55 8.86 -0.25 -0.05
C ILE A 55 8.72 -0.45 -1.56
N GLY A 56 7.82 0.31 -2.15
CA GLY A 56 7.55 0.31 -3.58
C GLY A 56 6.84 1.59 -4.02
N GLN A 57 6.46 1.64 -5.29
CA GLN A 57 5.71 2.76 -5.86
C GLN A 57 4.51 2.26 -6.64
N HIS A 58 3.35 2.83 -6.36
CA HIS A 58 2.10 2.49 -7.05
C HIS A 58 2.02 3.08 -8.46
N PHE A 59 1.23 2.43 -9.33
CA PHE A 59 0.90 2.96 -10.65
C PHE A 59 -0.17 4.03 -10.62
N ASN A 60 -1.17 3.88 -9.76
CA ASN A 60 -2.40 4.68 -9.81
C ASN A 60 -2.20 6.10 -9.26
N ASP A 61 -1.54 6.23 -8.13
CA ASP A 61 -1.35 7.49 -7.41
C ASP A 61 0.11 7.86 -7.18
N GLU A 62 1.03 7.07 -7.76
CA GLU A 62 2.48 7.28 -7.69
C GLU A 62 3.07 7.29 -6.28
N THR A 63 2.27 7.01 -5.26
CA THR A 63 2.72 6.96 -3.86
C THR A 63 3.90 6.01 -3.70
N VAL A 64 4.97 6.50 -3.07
CA VAL A 64 6.11 5.70 -2.64
C VAL A 64 5.94 5.36 -1.17
N GLY A 65 5.81 4.09 -0.82
CA GLY A 65 5.53 3.69 0.55
C GLY A 65 5.68 2.21 0.81
N PHE A 66 5.31 1.80 2.01
CA PHE A 66 5.31 0.41 2.47
C PHE A 66 4.07 0.13 3.33
N TYR A 67 3.81 -1.15 3.61
CA TYR A 67 2.67 -1.57 4.40
C TYR A 67 3.12 -2.34 5.64
N VAL A 68 2.49 -2.07 6.77
CA VAL A 68 2.76 -2.74 8.05
C VAL A 68 1.46 -3.26 8.66
N GLN A 69 1.50 -4.49 9.20
CA GLN A 69 0.35 -5.08 9.87
C GLN A 69 0.06 -4.37 11.18
N THR A 70 -1.21 -4.01 11.40
CA THR A 70 -1.65 -3.48 12.68
C THR A 70 -2.23 -4.58 13.57
N PRO A 71 -2.21 -4.41 14.90
CA PRO A 71 -2.89 -5.35 15.81
C PRO A 71 -4.40 -5.43 15.60
N SER A 72 -4.99 -4.46 14.91
CA SER A 72 -6.44 -4.39 14.65
C SER A 72 -6.88 -5.18 13.42
N GLY A 73 -5.97 -5.85 12.70
CA GLY A 73 -6.29 -6.72 11.58
C GLY A 73 -6.51 -6.01 10.25
N PHE A 74 -5.99 -4.81 10.10
CA PHE A 74 -5.84 -4.10 8.82
C PHE A 74 -4.40 -3.61 8.70
N ASP A 75 -3.98 -3.27 7.49
CA ASP A 75 -2.64 -2.72 7.27
C ASP A 75 -2.61 -1.20 7.40
N LEU A 76 -1.48 -0.67 7.83
CA LEU A 76 -1.16 0.74 7.75
C LEU A 76 -0.19 0.94 6.58
N GLU A 77 -0.61 1.73 5.59
CA GLU A 77 0.26 2.23 4.53
C GLU A 77 0.93 3.52 4.98
N ILE A 78 2.25 3.59 4.86
CA ILE A 78 3.03 4.80 5.13
C ILE A 78 3.77 5.16 3.87
N GLY A 79 3.42 6.31 3.30
CA GLY A 79 3.96 6.73 2.01
C GLY A 79 4.12 8.24 1.87
N CYS A 80 4.69 8.65 0.77
CA CYS A 80 4.90 10.05 0.39
C CYS A 80 4.83 10.23 -1.12
N ASP A 81 4.93 11.48 -1.55
CA ASP A 81 5.00 11.88 -2.97
C ASP A 81 3.79 11.41 -3.80
N SER A 82 2.62 11.31 -3.14
CA SER A 82 1.39 10.94 -3.82
C SER A 82 1.00 11.98 -4.88
N LEU A 83 0.51 11.48 -6.01
CA LEU A 83 0.01 12.32 -7.11
C LEU A 83 -1.07 13.27 -6.62
N VAL A 84 -0.90 14.56 -6.92
CA VAL A 84 -1.93 15.58 -6.72
C VAL A 84 -2.71 15.72 -8.01
N ILE A 85 -4.03 15.60 -7.94
CA ILE A 85 -4.92 15.74 -9.09
C ILE A 85 -5.75 17.02 -8.99
N GLU A 86 -6.12 17.56 -10.15
CA GLU A 86 -7.13 18.60 -10.28
C GLU A 86 -8.46 17.91 -10.64
N PRO A 87 -9.42 17.81 -9.71
CA PRO A 87 -10.62 16.98 -9.91
C PRO A 87 -11.43 17.34 -11.17
N GLU A 88 -11.43 18.62 -11.55
CA GLU A 88 -12.20 19.11 -12.71
C GLU A 88 -11.61 18.66 -14.06
N SER A 89 -10.31 18.40 -14.11
CA SER A 89 -9.59 17.98 -15.32
C SER A 89 -9.05 16.56 -15.26
N TRP A 90 -9.28 15.84 -14.16
CA TRP A 90 -8.77 14.49 -13.98
C TRP A 90 -9.46 13.49 -14.92
N GLU A 91 -8.65 12.76 -15.68
CA GLU A 91 -9.11 11.64 -16.50
C GLU A 91 -8.76 10.32 -15.84
N VAL A 92 -9.72 9.41 -15.75
CA VAL A 92 -9.54 8.10 -15.14
C VAL A 92 -8.53 7.28 -15.92
N THR A 93 -7.51 6.81 -15.25
CA THR A 93 -6.48 5.91 -15.80
C THR A 93 -6.77 4.45 -15.47
N LYS A 94 -6.29 3.54 -16.31
CA LYS A 94 -6.36 2.09 -16.09
C LYS A 94 -4.96 1.52 -16.07
N HIS A 95 -4.68 0.68 -15.11
CA HIS A 95 -3.37 0.04 -14.94
C HIS A 95 -3.55 -1.47 -14.83
N GLU A 96 -2.63 -2.25 -15.41
CA GLU A 96 -2.63 -3.72 -15.34
C GLU A 96 -1.88 -4.26 -14.12
N GLY A 97 -1.15 -3.40 -13.41
CA GLY A 97 -0.38 -3.76 -12.23
C GLY A 97 -0.71 -2.86 -11.03
N ILE A 98 -0.31 -3.30 -9.85
CA ILE A 98 -0.44 -2.53 -8.62
C ILE A 98 0.71 -1.53 -8.49
N SER A 99 1.93 -1.95 -8.85
CA SER A 99 3.14 -1.20 -8.56
C SER A 99 4.06 -1.09 -9.77
N ILE A 100 4.69 0.06 -9.91
CA ILE A 100 5.74 0.31 -10.90
C ILE A 100 7.00 -0.50 -10.53
N TRP A 101 7.31 -0.55 -9.24
CA TRP A 101 8.41 -1.32 -8.65
C TRP A 101 8.14 -1.60 -7.17
N GLY A 102 8.87 -2.54 -6.60
CA GLY A 102 8.75 -2.89 -5.18
C GLY A 102 7.44 -3.57 -4.82
N HIS A 103 6.97 -3.34 -3.60
CA HIS A 103 5.78 -3.96 -3.01
C HIS A 103 5.77 -5.49 -3.13
N GLU A 104 6.82 -6.13 -2.62
CA GLU A 104 6.79 -7.58 -2.42
C GLU A 104 5.84 -7.89 -1.27
N TRP A 105 4.69 -8.44 -1.59
CA TRP A 105 3.65 -8.74 -0.62
C TRP A 105 3.95 -10.03 0.15
N ALA A 106 3.85 -9.98 1.48
CA ALA A 106 4.11 -11.13 2.35
C ALA A 106 3.24 -12.35 1.98
N TRP A 107 1.98 -12.14 1.61
CA TRP A 107 1.08 -13.21 1.19
C TRP A 107 1.50 -13.86 -0.13
N GLN A 108 2.04 -13.10 -1.10
CA GLN A 108 2.57 -13.65 -2.35
C GLN A 108 3.81 -14.48 -2.12
N LYS A 109 4.69 -14.03 -1.22
CA LYS A 109 5.87 -14.78 -0.82
C LYS A 109 5.49 -16.11 -0.16
N ALA A 110 4.56 -16.08 0.78
CA ALA A 110 4.06 -17.29 1.44
C ALA A 110 3.41 -18.28 0.45
N MET A 111 2.65 -17.81 -0.52
CA MET A 111 2.08 -18.67 -1.57
C MET A 111 3.15 -19.34 -2.44
N LYS A 112 4.19 -18.59 -2.83
CA LYS A 112 5.30 -19.14 -3.63
C LYS A 112 6.08 -20.22 -2.84
N GLU A 113 6.32 -19.98 -1.56
CA GLU A 113 6.99 -20.93 -0.67
C GLU A 113 6.17 -22.22 -0.50
N GLN A 114 4.85 -22.12 -0.31
CA GLN A 114 3.96 -23.28 -0.26
C GLN A 114 3.93 -24.08 -1.56
N GLN A 115 3.91 -23.41 -2.71
CA GLN A 115 3.94 -24.06 -4.02
C GLN A 115 5.28 -24.79 -4.27
N ALA A 116 6.38 -24.19 -3.85
CA ALA A 116 7.71 -24.84 -3.98
C ALA A 116 7.79 -26.09 -3.11
N GLN A 117 7.30 -26.07 -1.87
CA GLN A 117 7.27 -27.23 -0.97
C GLN A 117 6.34 -28.35 -1.45
N ALA A 118 5.26 -28.02 -2.16
CA ALA A 118 4.32 -29.01 -2.70
C ALA A 118 4.85 -29.69 -3.99
N ALA A 119 5.90 -29.16 -4.59
CA ALA A 119 6.52 -29.71 -5.82
C ALA A 119 7.73 -30.62 -5.54
N GLU A 120 8.16 -30.75 -4.29
CA GLU A 120 9.18 -31.72 -3.80
C GLU A 120 8.52 -33.02 -3.33
#